data_fd05f0d64397986321b0afdb2f9a94b6
#
_entry.id   fd05f0d64397986321b0afdb2f9a94b6
#
_cell.length_a   1.000
_cell.length_b   1.000
_cell.length_c   1.000
_cell.angle_alpha   90.00
_cell.angle_beta   90.00
_cell.angle_gamma   90.00
#
_symmetry.space_group_name_H-M   'P 1'
#
loop_
_entity.id
_entity.type
_entity.pdbx_description
1 polymer ?
#
loop_
_entity_poly.entity_id
_entity_poly.type
_entity_poly.pdbx_seq_one_letter_code
_entity_poly.pdbx_strand_id
1 'polypeptide(L)'
;IANNLYIQEVGTGKETQITNDGKQNQVINGSADWVYEEEFSMAKAFWWAPDSKKIAFLRFDESNVKEFTMTNYTGELYPDYETFKYPKVGANNALVTAHIYNTDSRKTVVADAGADKDIYYPRLTWTTDPNKVVITKLNRHQNHLELLSTDAATGNTTVLLEEKNKYYIDIDDNLTFLEDGKSFIWTSEM
;
A
#
# COMPACT_ATOMS: atom_id res chain seq x y z
N ILE A 1 0.64 -5.07 -14.95
CA ILE A 1 0.02 -4.93 -16.28
C ILE A 1 -1.45 -4.61 -16.06
N ALA A 2 -1.95 -3.52 -16.65
CA ALA A 2 -3.36 -3.10 -16.52
C ALA A 2 -3.86 -3.08 -15.05
N ASN A 3 -3.08 -2.43 -14.17
CA ASN A 3 -3.35 -2.31 -12.73
C ASN A 3 -3.41 -3.66 -11.97
N ASN A 4 -2.84 -4.72 -12.54
CA ASN A 4 -2.70 -6.01 -11.89
C ASN A 4 -1.24 -6.39 -11.64
N LEU A 5 -1.03 -7.16 -10.57
CA LEU A 5 0.27 -7.74 -10.20
C LEU A 5 0.50 -9.08 -10.93
N TYR A 6 1.74 -9.25 -11.38
CA TYR A 6 2.25 -10.47 -11.99
C TYR A 6 3.62 -10.81 -11.42
N ILE A 7 3.94 -12.08 -11.39
CA ILE A 7 5.29 -12.60 -11.15
C ILE A 7 5.77 -13.22 -12.44
N GLN A 8 7.01 -12.89 -12.83
CA GLN A 8 7.68 -13.55 -13.95
C GLN A 8 8.89 -14.34 -13.46
N GLU A 9 8.99 -15.59 -13.86
CA GLU A 9 10.14 -16.43 -13.59
C GLU A 9 11.29 -16.08 -14.54
N VAL A 10 12.42 -15.64 -13.98
CA VAL A 10 13.55 -15.09 -14.77
C VAL A 10 14.12 -16.12 -15.74
N GLY A 11 14.22 -17.40 -15.35
CA GLY A 11 14.84 -18.44 -16.18
C GLY A 11 13.98 -18.91 -17.37
N THR A 12 12.65 -18.86 -17.22
CA THR A 12 11.71 -19.41 -18.22
C THR A 12 10.87 -18.34 -18.90
N GLY A 13 10.82 -17.14 -18.34
CA GLY A 13 9.92 -16.06 -18.77
C GLY A 13 8.44 -16.33 -18.46
N LYS A 14 8.13 -17.41 -17.74
CA LYS A 14 6.75 -17.75 -17.39
C LYS A 14 6.14 -16.72 -16.45
N GLU A 15 4.98 -16.21 -16.83
CA GLU A 15 4.21 -15.28 -16.03
C GLU A 15 3.13 -15.98 -15.18
N THR A 16 2.93 -15.48 -13.97
CA THR A 16 1.84 -15.87 -13.08
C THR A 16 1.09 -14.62 -12.64
N GLN A 17 -0.18 -14.55 -12.97
CA GLN A 17 -1.04 -13.45 -12.51
C GLN A 17 -1.43 -13.63 -11.05
N ILE A 18 -1.26 -12.57 -10.24
CA ILE A 18 -1.60 -12.54 -8.81
C ILE A 18 -2.98 -11.94 -8.59
N THR A 19 -3.28 -10.82 -9.26
CA THR A 19 -4.56 -10.10 -9.14
C THR A 19 -5.24 -10.00 -10.49
N ASN A 20 -6.58 -9.91 -10.51
CA ASN A 20 -7.36 -9.92 -11.74
C ASN A 20 -8.50 -8.89 -11.78
N ASP A 21 -8.57 -8.01 -10.78
CA ASP A 21 -9.60 -6.98 -10.65
C ASP A 21 -9.09 -5.57 -10.98
N GLY A 22 -7.83 -5.45 -11.39
CA GLY A 22 -7.21 -4.19 -11.80
C GLY A 22 -7.95 -3.57 -12.98
N LYS A 23 -8.28 -2.28 -12.86
CA LYS A 23 -9.00 -1.54 -13.88
C LYS A 23 -8.70 -0.04 -13.74
N GLN A 24 -8.38 0.61 -14.85
CA GLN A 24 -8.09 2.03 -14.88
C GLN A 24 -9.23 2.86 -14.27
N ASN A 25 -8.89 3.83 -13.43
CA ASN A 25 -9.81 4.69 -12.70
C ASN A 25 -10.79 3.94 -11.78
N GLN A 26 -10.48 2.72 -11.37
CA GLN A 26 -11.29 1.91 -10.45
C GLN A 26 -10.44 1.15 -9.43
N VAL A 27 -9.54 0.26 -9.87
CA VAL A 27 -8.76 -0.58 -8.96
C VAL A 27 -7.31 -0.64 -9.40
N ILE A 28 -6.40 -0.38 -8.47
CA ILE A 28 -4.95 -0.48 -8.67
C ILE A 28 -4.40 -1.50 -7.68
N ASN A 29 -3.59 -2.44 -8.16
CA ASN A 29 -2.91 -3.44 -7.34
C ASN A 29 -1.39 -3.28 -7.44
N GLY A 30 -0.72 -3.09 -6.30
CA GLY A 30 0.74 -3.06 -6.21
C GLY A 30 1.42 -1.81 -6.77
N SER A 31 0.66 -0.81 -7.17
CA SER A 31 1.11 0.53 -7.51
C SER A 31 0.28 1.53 -6.72
N ALA A 32 0.80 2.72 -6.48
CA ALA A 32 0.10 3.74 -5.72
C ALA A 32 -0.99 4.44 -6.57
N ASP A 33 -1.98 5.01 -5.88
CA ASP A 33 -2.84 6.02 -6.45
C ASP A 33 -2.18 7.41 -6.37
N TRP A 34 -2.83 8.42 -6.91
CA TRP A 34 -2.29 9.78 -6.93
C TRP A 34 -1.97 10.32 -5.52
N VAL A 35 -2.83 10.07 -4.52
CA VAL A 35 -2.65 10.55 -3.15
C VAL A 35 -1.41 9.96 -2.51
N TYR A 36 -1.19 8.66 -2.66
CA TYR A 36 -0.02 7.99 -2.07
C TYR A 36 1.29 8.35 -2.77
N GLU A 37 1.23 8.63 -4.07
CA GLU A 37 2.39 9.10 -4.81
C GLU A 37 2.83 10.48 -4.31
N GLU A 38 1.89 11.42 -4.16
CA GLU A 38 2.16 12.78 -3.73
C GLU A 38 2.44 12.89 -2.23
N GLU A 39 1.57 12.30 -1.39
CA GLU A 39 1.62 12.49 0.07
C GLU A 39 2.71 11.64 0.73
N PHE A 40 2.93 10.40 0.26
CA PHE A 40 3.82 9.45 0.89
C PHE A 40 5.02 9.06 0.04
N SER A 41 5.23 9.70 -1.11
CA SER A 41 6.31 9.41 -2.07
C SER A 41 6.36 7.92 -2.44
N MET A 42 5.19 7.28 -2.55
CA MET A 42 5.04 5.88 -2.84
C MET A 42 4.58 5.68 -4.29
N ALA A 43 5.45 5.17 -5.17
CA ALA A 43 5.05 4.73 -6.51
C ALA A 43 4.83 3.21 -6.58
N LYS A 44 5.71 2.46 -5.91
CA LYS A 44 5.66 1.01 -5.81
C LYS A 44 4.96 0.60 -4.50
N ALA A 45 3.89 -0.18 -4.61
CA ALA A 45 3.10 -0.62 -3.46
C ALA A 45 3.10 -2.15 -3.29
N PHE A 46 4.25 -2.81 -3.49
CA PHE A 46 4.44 -4.24 -3.22
C PHE A 46 5.86 -4.53 -2.71
N TRP A 47 6.00 -5.54 -1.84
CA TRP A 47 7.26 -5.90 -1.18
C TRP A 47 7.36 -7.41 -1.02
N TRP A 48 8.52 -7.97 -1.40
CA TRP A 48 8.85 -9.36 -1.18
C TRP A 48 9.19 -9.63 0.28
N ALA A 49 8.72 -10.77 0.79
CA ALA A 49 9.18 -11.29 2.07
C ALA A 49 10.68 -11.69 1.99
N PRO A 50 11.40 -11.71 3.12
CA PRO A 50 12.83 -12.06 3.15
C PRO A 50 13.14 -13.44 2.57
N ASP A 51 12.20 -14.40 2.69
CA ASP A 51 12.34 -15.76 2.14
C ASP A 51 11.97 -15.88 0.65
N SER A 52 11.55 -14.78 0.01
CA SER A 52 11.09 -14.71 -1.37
C SER A 52 9.86 -15.60 -1.69
N LYS A 53 9.09 -16.02 -0.67
CA LYS A 53 7.91 -16.87 -0.84
C LYS A 53 6.58 -16.15 -0.71
N LYS A 54 6.60 -14.88 -0.30
CA LYS A 54 5.39 -14.08 -0.17
C LYS A 54 5.61 -12.67 -0.70
N ILE A 55 4.51 -12.05 -1.13
CA ILE A 55 4.47 -10.65 -1.55
C ILE A 55 3.37 -9.97 -0.74
N ALA A 56 3.73 -8.95 0.04
CA ALA A 56 2.76 -8.00 0.58
C ALA A 56 2.51 -6.91 -0.45
N PHE A 57 1.27 -6.50 -0.65
CA PHE A 57 0.93 -5.43 -1.56
C PHE A 57 -0.30 -4.65 -1.10
N LEU A 58 -0.40 -3.40 -1.54
CA LEU A 58 -1.60 -2.59 -1.36
C LEU A 58 -2.50 -2.70 -2.58
N ARG A 59 -3.79 -2.72 -2.31
CA ARG A 59 -4.86 -2.62 -3.29
C ARG A 59 -5.65 -1.34 -2.99
N PHE A 60 -5.80 -0.51 -3.99
CA PHE A 60 -6.54 0.75 -3.94
C PHE A 60 -7.82 0.60 -4.74
N ASP A 61 -8.96 0.85 -4.12
CA ASP A 61 -10.25 0.98 -4.80
C ASP A 61 -10.61 2.47 -4.87
N GLU A 62 -10.35 3.06 -6.02
CA GLU A 62 -10.62 4.47 -6.32
C GLU A 62 -11.96 4.70 -7.01
N SER A 63 -12.85 3.70 -7.05
CA SER A 63 -14.13 3.78 -7.75
C SER A 63 -14.98 4.97 -7.29
N ASN A 64 -14.92 5.31 -6.00
CA ASN A 64 -15.65 6.42 -5.39
C ASN A 64 -14.87 7.76 -5.36
N VAL A 65 -13.64 7.78 -5.87
CA VAL A 65 -12.85 9.00 -5.98
C VAL A 65 -13.34 9.81 -7.19
N LYS A 66 -13.41 11.13 -7.04
CA LYS A 66 -13.80 12.01 -8.14
C LYS A 66 -12.73 12.08 -9.22
N GLU A 67 -13.18 12.21 -10.45
CA GLU A 67 -12.31 12.42 -11.60
C GLU A 67 -11.97 13.88 -11.77
N PHE A 68 -10.76 14.11 -12.28
CA PHE A 68 -10.28 15.40 -12.75
C PHE A 68 -9.78 15.24 -14.19
N THR A 69 -10.11 16.19 -15.04
CA THR A 69 -9.66 16.20 -16.43
C THR A 69 -8.68 17.34 -16.64
N MET A 70 -7.48 17.00 -17.06
CA MET A 70 -6.47 17.97 -17.52
C MET A 70 -6.55 18.13 -19.03
N THR A 71 -6.35 19.35 -19.48
CA THR A 71 -6.23 19.67 -20.89
C THR A 71 -4.77 19.82 -21.26
N ASN A 72 -4.31 19.02 -22.18
CA ASN A 72 -2.95 19.07 -22.71
C ASN A 72 -2.93 19.80 -24.07
N TYR A 73 -2.22 20.90 -24.13
CA TYR A 73 -2.10 21.73 -25.33
C TYR A 73 -0.79 21.50 -26.11
N THR A 74 -0.01 20.48 -25.73
CA THR A 74 1.29 20.23 -26.35
C THR A 74 1.18 19.23 -27.49
N GLY A 75 1.62 19.63 -28.67
CA GLY A 75 1.88 18.72 -29.81
C GLY A 75 0.91 18.77 -30.96
N GLU A 76 -0.39 18.95 -30.75
CA GLU A 76 -1.40 18.90 -31.79
C GLU A 76 -2.18 20.21 -31.91
N LEU A 77 -2.91 20.38 -33.05
CA LEU A 77 -3.77 21.56 -33.28
C LEU A 77 -4.95 21.64 -32.30
N TYR A 78 -5.45 20.49 -31.89
CA TYR A 78 -6.50 20.35 -30.86
C TYR A 78 -5.93 19.76 -29.61
N PRO A 79 -6.40 20.18 -28.41
CA PRO A 79 -5.89 19.66 -27.15
C PRO A 79 -6.33 18.22 -26.92
N ASP A 80 -5.48 17.44 -26.27
CA ASP A 80 -5.83 16.15 -25.65
C ASP A 80 -6.35 16.33 -24.23
N TYR A 81 -7.17 15.39 -23.79
CA TYR A 81 -7.74 15.37 -22.45
C TYR A 81 -7.30 14.13 -21.71
N GLU A 82 -6.67 14.32 -20.54
CA GLU A 82 -6.31 13.24 -19.63
C GLU A 82 -7.25 13.27 -18.43
N THR A 83 -7.94 12.16 -18.17
CA THR A 83 -8.86 12.03 -17.03
C THR A 83 -8.35 10.96 -16.07
N PHE A 84 -8.20 11.35 -14.81
CA PHE A 84 -7.70 10.48 -13.72
C PHE A 84 -8.39 10.79 -12.40
N LYS A 85 -8.23 9.89 -11.42
CA LYS A 85 -8.79 10.06 -10.08
C LYS A 85 -7.95 11.05 -9.26
N TYR A 86 -8.62 12.10 -8.77
CA TYR A 86 -7.97 13.18 -8.02
C TYR A 86 -8.90 13.70 -6.93
N PRO A 87 -8.70 13.31 -5.68
CA PRO A 87 -9.53 13.80 -4.59
C PRO A 87 -9.06 15.20 -4.18
N LYS A 88 -9.94 16.19 -4.26
CA LYS A 88 -9.70 17.51 -3.67
C LYS A 88 -9.87 17.44 -2.16
N VAL A 89 -9.34 18.44 -1.45
CA VAL A 89 -9.47 18.55 0.01
C VAL A 89 -10.93 18.34 0.45
N GLY A 90 -11.10 17.42 1.42
CA GLY A 90 -12.42 17.03 1.93
C GLY A 90 -13.20 16.04 1.07
N ALA A 91 -12.70 15.65 -0.11
CA ALA A 91 -13.29 14.59 -0.91
C ALA A 91 -12.88 13.19 -0.41
N ASN A 92 -13.58 12.16 -0.90
CA ASN A 92 -13.25 10.76 -0.58
C ASN A 92 -11.91 10.37 -1.22
N ASN A 93 -11.07 9.69 -0.43
CA ASN A 93 -9.89 8.98 -0.94
C ASN A 93 -10.26 7.59 -1.47
N ALA A 94 -9.32 6.91 -2.11
CA ALA A 94 -9.42 5.51 -2.41
C ALA A 94 -9.55 4.68 -1.11
N LEU A 95 -10.28 3.58 -1.18
CA LEU A 95 -10.29 2.58 -0.11
C LEU A 95 -9.06 1.69 -0.28
N VAL A 96 -8.17 1.70 0.71
CA VAL A 96 -6.93 0.93 0.68
C VAL A 96 -7.05 -0.33 1.53
N THR A 97 -6.51 -1.43 1.03
CA THR A 97 -6.38 -2.70 1.76
C THR A 97 -5.00 -3.31 1.54
N ALA A 98 -4.47 -3.95 2.58
CA ALA A 98 -3.20 -4.66 2.51
C ALA A 98 -3.44 -6.16 2.31
N HIS A 99 -2.70 -6.76 1.39
CA HIS A 99 -2.83 -8.14 0.96
C HIS A 99 -1.49 -8.85 1.04
N ILE A 100 -1.51 -10.15 1.35
CA ILE A 100 -0.32 -10.99 1.35
C ILE A 100 -0.58 -12.20 0.43
N TYR A 101 0.16 -12.30 -0.66
CA TYR A 101 0.13 -13.42 -1.59
C TYR A 101 1.25 -14.41 -1.26
N ASN A 102 0.94 -15.69 -1.19
CA ASN A 102 1.90 -16.77 -1.00
C ASN A 102 2.15 -17.47 -2.35
N THR A 103 3.40 -17.52 -2.79
CA THR A 103 3.78 -18.05 -4.12
C THR A 103 3.61 -19.57 -4.23
N ASP A 104 3.81 -20.30 -3.11
CA ASP A 104 3.72 -21.77 -3.09
C ASP A 104 2.26 -22.22 -3.15
N SER A 105 1.41 -21.65 -2.28
CA SER A 105 -0.02 -22.00 -2.21
C SER A 105 -0.88 -21.26 -3.23
N ARG A 106 -0.37 -20.17 -3.82
CA ARG A 106 -1.10 -19.26 -4.73
C ARG A 106 -2.36 -18.65 -4.11
N LYS A 107 -2.35 -18.46 -2.80
CA LYS A 107 -3.46 -17.85 -2.06
C LYS A 107 -3.09 -16.46 -1.60
N THR A 108 -4.09 -15.59 -1.60
CA THR A 108 -4.00 -14.25 -1.03
C THR A 108 -4.81 -14.17 0.26
N VAL A 109 -4.21 -13.53 1.26
CA VAL A 109 -4.84 -13.22 2.54
C VAL A 109 -4.96 -11.69 2.63
N VAL A 110 -6.06 -11.20 3.16
CA VAL A 110 -6.28 -9.78 3.44
C VAL A 110 -5.95 -9.52 4.90
N ALA A 111 -5.17 -8.47 5.17
CA ALA A 111 -4.86 -8.06 6.52
C ALA A 111 -6.09 -7.45 7.21
N ASP A 112 -6.37 -7.89 8.43
CA ASP A 112 -7.43 -7.30 9.26
C ASP A 112 -6.85 -6.09 10.03
N ALA A 113 -6.83 -4.93 9.39
CA ALA A 113 -6.33 -3.69 9.98
C ALA A 113 -7.43 -2.82 10.61
N GLY A 114 -8.57 -3.43 10.94
CA GLY A 114 -9.71 -2.80 11.61
C GLY A 114 -10.80 -2.29 10.67
N ALA A 115 -11.87 -1.76 11.27
CA ALA A 115 -13.10 -1.39 10.55
C ALA A 115 -13.04 -0.01 9.89
N ASP A 116 -12.17 0.90 10.39
CA ASP A 116 -12.03 2.24 9.83
C ASP A 116 -11.45 2.15 8.42
N LYS A 117 -12.11 2.80 7.47
CA LYS A 117 -11.71 2.83 6.06
C LYS A 117 -11.19 4.19 5.61
N ASP A 118 -11.33 5.24 6.41
CA ASP A 118 -10.79 6.57 6.13
C ASP A 118 -9.40 6.73 6.74
N ILE A 119 -8.49 5.90 6.25
CA ILE A 119 -7.12 5.71 6.75
C ILE A 119 -6.13 5.66 5.60
N TYR A 120 -4.85 5.73 5.94
CA TYR A 120 -3.71 5.49 5.05
C TYR A 120 -2.86 4.31 5.52
N TYR A 121 -2.23 3.61 4.56
CA TYR A 121 -1.16 2.63 4.79
C TYR A 121 0.14 3.12 4.12
N PRO A 122 0.80 4.15 4.66
CA PRO A 122 1.96 4.77 4.01
C PRO A 122 3.13 3.81 3.81
N ARG A 123 3.28 2.77 4.62
CA ARG A 123 4.38 1.79 4.52
C ARG A 123 3.93 0.38 4.87
N LEU A 124 4.52 -0.60 4.18
CA LEU A 124 4.54 -2.01 4.55
C LEU A 124 5.98 -2.47 4.69
N THR A 125 6.34 -2.99 5.86
CA THR A 125 7.71 -3.41 6.15
C THR A 125 7.71 -4.87 6.63
N TRP A 126 8.37 -5.76 5.89
CA TRP A 126 8.59 -7.12 6.36
C TRP A 126 9.55 -7.12 7.56
N THR A 127 9.24 -7.95 8.55
CA THR A 127 10.16 -8.21 9.64
C THR A 127 11.26 -9.20 9.19
N THR A 128 12.21 -9.51 10.06
CA THR A 128 13.16 -10.61 9.81
C THR A 128 12.49 -11.99 9.81
N ASP A 129 11.30 -12.13 10.42
CA ASP A 129 10.44 -13.30 10.29
C ASP A 129 9.58 -13.18 9.02
N PRO A 130 9.75 -14.06 8.01
CA PRO A 130 8.99 -14.02 6.77
C PRO A 130 7.48 -14.32 6.96
N ASN A 131 7.04 -14.64 8.16
CA ASN A 131 5.63 -14.83 8.48
C ASN A 131 4.98 -13.59 9.09
N LYS A 132 5.71 -12.48 9.19
CA LYS A 132 5.20 -11.23 9.76
C LYS A 132 5.54 -10.03 8.90
N VAL A 133 4.53 -9.26 8.54
CA VAL A 133 4.65 -7.95 7.90
C VAL A 133 4.04 -6.88 8.81
N VAL A 134 4.68 -5.74 8.91
CA VAL A 134 4.16 -4.60 9.66
C VAL A 134 3.54 -3.60 8.69
N ILE A 135 2.31 -3.22 8.97
CA ILE A 135 1.58 -2.18 8.26
C ILE A 135 1.66 -0.92 9.12
N THR A 136 2.24 0.14 8.57
CA THR A 136 2.10 1.48 9.14
C THR A 136 0.72 1.99 8.76
N LYS A 137 -0.15 2.21 9.75
CA LYS A 137 -1.49 2.73 9.57
C LYS A 137 -1.58 4.14 10.15
N LEU A 138 -2.12 5.06 9.39
CA LEU A 138 -2.29 6.45 9.77
C LEU A 138 -3.76 6.85 9.57
N ASN A 139 -4.34 7.58 10.52
CA ASN A 139 -5.70 8.09 10.33
C ASN A 139 -5.71 9.25 9.31
N ARG A 140 -6.90 9.62 8.82
CA ARG A 140 -7.08 10.71 7.83
C ARG A 140 -6.49 12.04 8.27
N HIS A 141 -6.53 12.36 9.56
CA HIS A 141 -5.97 13.60 10.11
C HIS A 141 -4.45 13.54 10.32
N GLN A 142 -3.82 12.40 10.04
CA GLN A 142 -2.37 12.18 10.16
C GLN A 142 -1.83 12.52 11.57
N ASN A 143 -2.61 12.26 12.60
CA ASN A 143 -2.24 12.53 13.99
C ASN A 143 -2.38 11.32 14.91
N HIS A 144 -2.69 10.15 14.34
CA HIS A 144 -2.74 8.86 15.02
C HIS A 144 -2.14 7.78 14.12
N LEU A 145 -0.98 7.28 14.52
CA LEU A 145 -0.24 6.25 13.82
C LEU A 145 -0.24 4.96 14.62
N GLU A 146 -0.45 3.83 13.94
CA GLU A 146 -0.33 2.49 14.49
C GLU A 146 0.63 1.67 13.63
N LEU A 147 1.57 0.98 14.25
CA LEU A 147 2.31 -0.11 13.62
C LEU A 147 1.57 -1.43 13.90
N LEU A 148 1.02 -2.04 12.86
CA LEU A 148 0.23 -3.27 12.95
C LEU A 148 1.07 -4.47 12.51
N SER A 149 1.46 -5.33 13.47
CA SER A 149 2.09 -6.61 13.15
C SER A 149 1.03 -7.59 12.62
N THR A 150 1.20 -8.02 11.39
CA THR A 150 0.26 -8.86 10.64
C THR A 150 0.85 -10.24 10.42
N ASP A 151 0.12 -11.29 10.80
CA ASP A 151 0.44 -12.68 10.46
C ASP A 151 0.18 -12.92 8.97
N ALA A 152 1.21 -13.33 8.25
CA ALA A 152 1.16 -13.46 6.79
C ALA A 152 0.33 -14.65 6.28
N ALA A 153 -0.04 -15.60 7.16
CA ALA A 153 -0.85 -16.75 6.79
C ALA A 153 -2.34 -16.54 7.06
N THR A 154 -2.67 -15.77 8.08
CA THR A 154 -4.06 -15.58 8.53
C THR A 154 -4.60 -14.18 8.26
N GLY A 155 -3.73 -13.17 8.15
CA GLY A 155 -4.09 -11.76 8.05
C GLY A 155 -4.44 -11.12 9.40
N ASN A 156 -4.39 -11.86 10.50
CA ASN A 156 -4.65 -11.31 11.83
C ASN A 156 -3.60 -10.27 12.21
N THR A 157 -4.03 -9.16 12.78
CA THR A 157 -3.15 -8.06 13.20
C THR A 157 -3.15 -7.85 14.70
N THR A 158 -2.02 -7.38 15.21
CA THR A 158 -1.88 -6.87 16.58
C THR A 158 -1.13 -5.54 16.55
N VAL A 159 -1.53 -4.60 17.42
CA VAL A 159 -0.82 -3.32 17.53
C VAL A 159 0.54 -3.56 18.16
N LEU A 160 1.60 -3.17 17.46
CA LEU A 160 2.99 -3.26 17.92
C LEU A 160 3.43 -1.97 18.61
N LEU A 161 3.01 -0.82 18.06
CA LEU A 161 3.29 0.52 18.57
C LEU A 161 2.15 1.44 18.17
N GLU A 162 1.85 2.40 19.03
CA GLU A 162 0.86 3.46 18.78
C GLU A 162 1.49 4.81 19.10
N GLU A 163 1.30 5.80 18.23
CA GLU A 163 1.67 7.19 18.43
C GLU A 163 0.47 8.11 18.19
N LYS A 164 0.35 9.12 19.03
CA LYS A 164 -0.66 10.16 18.91
C LYS A 164 -0.02 11.53 19.11
N ASN A 165 -0.35 12.47 18.26
CA ASN A 165 0.11 13.84 18.37
C ASN A 165 -1.09 14.79 18.33
N LYS A 166 -0.96 15.93 19.00
CA LYS A 166 -1.98 16.98 18.98
C LYS A 166 -2.14 17.61 17.59
N TYR A 167 -1.06 17.65 16.83
CA TYR A 167 -1.01 18.31 15.54
C TYR A 167 -0.98 17.31 14.40
N TYR A 168 0.19 16.70 14.18
CA TYR A 168 0.36 15.76 13.10
C TYR A 168 1.60 14.88 13.35
N ILE A 169 1.67 13.72 12.69
CA ILE A 169 2.79 12.78 12.75
C ILE A 169 3.32 12.63 11.34
N ASP A 170 4.61 12.92 11.14
CA ASP A 170 5.30 12.69 9.89
C ASP A 170 5.59 11.20 9.68
N ILE A 171 5.62 10.77 8.43
CA ILE A 171 5.94 9.39 8.09
C ILE A 171 7.45 9.22 8.03
N ASP A 172 7.94 8.23 8.76
CA ASP A 172 9.32 7.87 8.89
C ASP A 172 9.61 6.55 8.16
N ASP A 173 10.73 6.50 7.44
CA ASP A 173 11.22 5.32 6.72
C ASP A 173 12.24 4.49 7.53
N ASN A 174 12.47 4.83 8.79
CA ASN A 174 13.54 4.26 9.60
C ASN A 174 13.13 3.02 10.42
N LEU A 175 11.90 2.49 10.24
CA LEU A 175 11.52 1.25 10.90
C LEU A 175 12.45 0.11 10.50
N THR A 176 13.28 -0.34 11.43
CA THR A 176 14.29 -1.37 11.20
C THR A 176 14.14 -2.51 12.22
N PHE A 177 13.89 -3.71 11.73
CA PHE A 177 13.88 -4.92 12.58
C PHE A 177 15.28 -5.47 12.76
N LEU A 178 15.64 -5.77 14.00
CA LEU A 178 16.95 -6.32 14.32
C LEU A 178 17.02 -7.83 14.04
N GLU A 179 18.23 -8.35 13.85
CA GLU A 179 18.46 -9.77 13.54
C GLU A 179 18.02 -10.73 14.66
N ASP A 180 17.81 -10.21 15.88
CA ASP A 180 17.31 -11.00 17.00
C ASP A 180 15.85 -11.46 16.83
N GLY A 181 15.13 -10.92 15.81
CA GLY A 181 13.74 -11.22 15.52
C GLY A 181 12.74 -10.77 16.60
N LYS A 182 13.19 -9.96 17.57
CA LYS A 182 12.40 -9.53 18.74
C LYS A 182 12.36 -8.02 18.91
N SER A 183 13.37 -7.34 18.42
CA SER A 183 13.54 -5.90 18.60
C SER A 183 13.46 -5.15 17.28
N PHE A 184 13.04 -3.90 17.36
CA PHE A 184 13.06 -2.98 16.23
C PHE A 184 13.50 -1.59 16.69
N ILE A 185 14.00 -0.79 15.76
CA ILE A 185 14.30 0.62 15.94
C ILE A 185 13.19 1.43 15.27
N TRP A 186 12.69 2.39 15.99
CA TRP A 186 11.71 3.36 15.53
C TRP A 186 12.18 4.76 15.90
N THR A 187 12.03 5.72 15.00
CA THR A 187 12.28 7.14 15.28
C THR A 187 10.97 7.87 15.49
N SER A 188 10.93 8.78 16.46
CA SER A 188 9.74 9.51 16.85
C SER A 188 10.09 10.94 17.19
N GLU A 189 9.21 11.87 16.87
CA GLU A 189 9.30 13.28 17.25
C GLU A 189 8.53 13.61 18.55
N MET A 190 8.05 12.60 19.28
CA MET A 190 7.35 12.75 20.55
C MET A 190 8.30 13.08 21.70
#